data_b8d760b88c30670d5791ef1156f4c077
#
_entry.id   b8d760b88c30670d5791ef1156f4c077
#
_cell.length_a   1.000
_cell.length_b   1.000
_cell.length_c   1.000
_cell.angle_alpha   90.00
_cell.angle_beta   90.00
_cell.angle_gamma   90.00
#
_symmetry.space_group_name_H-M   'P 1'
#
loop_
_entity.id
_entity.type
_entity.pdbx_description
1 polymer ?
#
loop_
_entity_poly.entity_id
_entity_poly.type
_entity_poly.pdbx_seq_one_letter_code
_entity_poly.pdbx_strand_id
1 'polypeptide(L)'
;MTGVDSTRFLARRPGPRLADGLVTHGARQSLDLRLAARQWRNYVDVLQEIGWSIIEVPSADDCPDAVFVEDAVVMFEGTAIVTNPGAPTRRSEVDGVTDTIRSLGLPIEKIDDSGRLDGGDVLKIGRTVYVGRSGRTDDLGIASLTEIVKRLGGTVIPVSVTKVLHLKSALTALPDGTVIGWDPVVDDRSSFPRYRPVPEESGAHVVVIDDHTVLMASSAPLTIAEFRRNQLDVVPVDISEFEKLEGCVTCLSVRIRA
;
A
#
# COMPACT_ATOMS: atom_id res chain seq x y z
N MET A 1 -1.97 18.23 29.23
CA MET A 1 -1.93 16.85 28.73
C MET A 1 -2.12 16.95 27.22
N THR A 2 -1.04 17.03 26.47
CA THR A 2 -1.04 16.99 25.00
C THR A 2 -1.40 15.56 24.60
N GLY A 3 -2.61 15.38 24.09
CA GLY A 3 -3.02 14.09 23.53
C GLY A 3 -2.02 13.72 22.45
N VAL A 4 -1.34 12.60 22.62
CA VAL A 4 -0.59 11.94 21.55
C VAL A 4 -1.66 11.54 20.54
N ASP A 5 -1.73 12.26 19.43
CA ASP A 5 -2.62 11.93 18.31
C ASP A 5 -2.17 10.56 17.78
N SER A 6 -2.87 9.51 18.23
CA SER A 6 -2.49 8.14 17.86
C SER A 6 -2.68 7.98 16.36
N THR A 7 -1.62 7.58 15.65
CA THR A 7 -1.72 7.23 14.24
C THR A 7 -2.85 6.22 14.04
N ARG A 8 -3.73 6.49 13.09
CA ARG A 8 -4.84 5.60 12.73
C ARG A 8 -4.53 4.91 11.42
N PHE A 9 -5.06 3.72 11.23
CA PHE A 9 -4.95 3.04 9.94
C PHE A 9 -6.27 2.35 9.57
N LEU A 10 -6.59 2.40 8.29
CA LEU A 10 -7.66 1.61 7.71
C LEU A 10 -7.16 0.20 7.47
N ALA A 11 -7.95 -0.80 7.77
CA ALA A 11 -7.73 -2.18 7.35
C ALA A 11 -9.07 -2.86 7.08
N ARG A 12 -9.10 -3.86 6.21
CA ARG A 12 -10.29 -4.65 5.92
C ARG A 12 -9.97 -6.13 6.07
N ARG A 13 -10.85 -6.88 6.72
CA ARG A 13 -10.69 -8.32 6.86
C ARG A 13 -10.70 -9.03 5.52
N PRO A 14 -9.92 -10.11 5.36
CA PRO A 14 -10.04 -10.96 4.18
C PRO A 14 -11.44 -11.57 4.11
N GLY A 15 -12.07 -11.43 2.95
CA GLY A 15 -13.40 -11.99 2.67
C GLY A 15 -13.36 -13.50 2.35
N PRO A 16 -14.52 -14.15 2.29
CA PRO A 16 -14.63 -15.59 2.02
C PRO A 16 -14.14 -15.96 0.62
N ARG A 17 -14.10 -15.01 -0.31
CA ARG A 17 -13.67 -15.21 -1.69
C ARG A 17 -12.20 -14.89 -1.94
N LEU A 18 -11.37 -14.68 -0.90
CA LEU A 18 -9.96 -14.32 -1.05
C LEU A 18 -9.20 -15.26 -2.01
N ALA A 19 -9.54 -16.56 -2.04
CA ALA A 19 -8.92 -17.52 -2.94
C ALA A 19 -9.19 -17.25 -4.44
N ASP A 20 -10.23 -16.48 -4.76
CA ASP A 20 -10.55 -16.04 -6.13
C ASP A 20 -9.80 -14.74 -6.52
N GLY A 21 -8.98 -14.17 -5.63
CA GLY A 21 -8.23 -12.95 -5.83
C GLY A 21 -7.39 -12.96 -7.12
N LEU A 22 -7.13 -11.80 -7.66
CA LEU A 22 -6.40 -11.64 -8.93
C LEU A 22 -4.90 -11.99 -8.74
N VAL A 23 -4.35 -12.68 -9.72
CA VAL A 23 -2.90 -12.93 -9.86
C VAL A 23 -2.54 -12.56 -11.29
N THR A 24 -1.62 -11.62 -11.48
CA THR A 24 -1.32 -11.02 -12.80
C THR A 24 0.04 -11.47 -13.33
N HIS A 25 1.07 -11.46 -12.51
CA HIS A 25 2.46 -11.76 -12.90
C HIS A 25 2.97 -13.08 -12.34
N GLY A 26 2.47 -13.51 -11.17
CA GLY A 26 2.84 -14.76 -10.52
C GLY A 26 2.09 -15.98 -11.03
N ALA A 27 2.49 -17.15 -10.55
CA ALA A 27 1.72 -18.38 -10.73
C ALA A 27 0.67 -18.48 -9.61
N ARG A 28 -0.59 -18.83 -9.98
CA ARG A 28 -1.64 -19.03 -8.98
C ARG A 28 -1.29 -20.21 -8.07
N GLN A 29 -1.40 -19.97 -6.78
CA GLN A 29 -1.16 -20.95 -5.73
C GLN A 29 -2.44 -21.18 -4.91
N SER A 30 -2.53 -22.33 -4.24
CA SER A 30 -3.62 -22.58 -3.30
C SER A 30 -3.43 -21.75 -2.03
N LEU A 31 -4.54 -21.16 -1.53
CA LEU A 31 -4.54 -20.40 -0.29
C LEU A 31 -5.13 -21.19 0.86
N ASP A 32 -4.54 -21.03 2.05
CA ASP A 32 -5.17 -21.39 3.33
C ASP A 32 -5.90 -20.17 3.89
N LEU A 33 -7.21 -20.10 3.69
CA LEU A 33 -8.04 -18.98 4.17
C LEU A 33 -8.01 -18.82 5.69
N ARG A 34 -7.82 -19.92 6.45
CA ARG A 34 -7.70 -19.85 7.91
C ARG A 34 -6.36 -19.25 8.31
N LEU A 35 -5.29 -19.61 7.62
CA LEU A 35 -3.97 -19.00 7.82
C LEU A 35 -3.99 -17.52 7.44
N ALA A 36 -4.54 -17.17 6.28
CA ALA A 36 -4.69 -15.78 5.86
C ALA A 36 -5.43 -14.94 6.92
N ALA A 37 -6.53 -15.45 7.48
CA ALA A 37 -7.25 -14.76 8.53
C ALA A 37 -6.45 -14.62 9.84
N ARG A 38 -5.57 -15.56 10.17
CA ARG A 38 -4.65 -15.44 11.31
C ARG A 38 -3.54 -14.43 11.04
N GLN A 39 -2.95 -14.47 9.84
CA GLN A 39 -1.91 -13.53 9.43
C GLN A 39 -2.42 -12.10 9.42
N TRP A 40 -3.63 -11.86 8.90
CA TRP A 40 -4.27 -10.54 8.95
C TRP A 40 -4.47 -10.05 10.39
N ARG A 41 -4.97 -10.89 11.29
CA ARG A 41 -5.14 -10.51 12.71
C ARG A 41 -3.79 -10.16 13.33
N ASN A 42 -2.77 -11.01 13.13
CA ASN A 42 -1.42 -10.74 13.65
C ASN A 42 -0.84 -9.41 13.10
N TYR A 43 -1.06 -9.12 11.81
CA TYR A 43 -0.67 -7.85 11.21
C TYR A 43 -1.33 -6.66 11.91
N VAL A 44 -2.63 -6.74 12.18
CA VAL A 44 -3.39 -5.71 12.90
C VAL A 44 -2.92 -5.60 14.36
N ASP A 45 -2.77 -6.72 15.05
CA ASP A 45 -2.35 -6.77 16.46
C ASP A 45 -0.97 -6.12 16.62
N VAL A 46 -0.01 -6.42 15.74
CA VAL A 46 1.33 -5.81 15.73
C VAL A 46 1.24 -4.29 15.57
N LEU A 47 0.42 -3.78 14.66
CA LEU A 47 0.23 -2.33 14.49
C LEU A 47 -0.42 -1.68 15.72
N GLN A 48 -1.34 -2.38 16.39
CA GLN A 48 -1.95 -1.89 17.63
C GLN A 48 -0.97 -1.91 18.82
N GLU A 49 -0.11 -2.93 18.92
CA GLU A 49 0.94 -3.02 19.96
C GLU A 49 1.96 -1.89 19.86
N ILE A 50 2.22 -1.38 18.67
CA ILE A 50 3.06 -0.18 18.47
C ILE A 50 2.27 1.14 18.67
N GLY A 51 1.02 1.08 19.11
CA GLY A 51 0.23 2.25 19.47
C GLY A 51 -0.63 2.84 18.35
N TRP A 52 -0.78 2.15 17.20
CA TRP A 52 -1.69 2.60 16.16
C TRP A 52 -3.12 2.12 16.43
N SER A 53 -4.10 2.91 16.06
CA SER A 53 -5.51 2.57 16.21
C SER A 53 -6.11 2.11 14.88
N ILE A 54 -6.73 0.93 14.89
CA ILE A 54 -7.41 0.41 13.71
C ILE A 54 -8.76 1.13 13.49
N ILE A 55 -9.04 1.40 12.22
CA ILE A 55 -10.37 1.72 11.70
C ILE A 55 -10.72 0.61 10.70
N GLU A 56 -11.56 -0.30 11.14
CA GLU A 56 -11.95 -1.43 10.30
C GLU A 56 -12.97 -0.96 9.24
N VAL A 57 -12.63 -1.14 7.97
CA VAL A 57 -13.53 -0.89 6.84
C VAL A 57 -14.53 -2.04 6.74
N PRO A 58 -15.82 -1.79 6.47
CA PRO A 58 -16.82 -2.85 6.29
C PRO A 58 -16.37 -3.91 5.28
N SER A 59 -16.74 -5.18 5.52
CA SER A 59 -16.42 -6.26 4.60
C SER A 59 -17.01 -6.01 3.22
N ALA A 60 -16.35 -6.54 2.19
CA ALA A 60 -16.81 -6.52 0.80
C ALA A 60 -16.68 -7.97 0.27
N ASP A 61 -17.56 -8.84 0.77
CA ASP A 61 -17.48 -10.30 0.60
C ASP A 61 -17.57 -10.76 -0.86
N ASP A 62 -18.16 -9.95 -1.72
CA ASP A 62 -18.22 -10.20 -3.17
C ASP A 62 -16.93 -9.80 -3.91
N CYS A 63 -16.03 -9.07 -3.25
CA CYS A 63 -14.76 -8.59 -3.81
C CYS A 63 -13.59 -9.42 -3.27
N PRO A 64 -13.03 -10.34 -4.05
CA PRO A 64 -11.95 -11.22 -3.61
C PRO A 64 -10.72 -10.47 -3.07
N ASP A 65 -10.37 -9.35 -3.69
CA ASP A 65 -9.16 -8.57 -3.39
C ASP A 65 -9.36 -7.48 -2.35
N ALA A 66 -10.54 -7.38 -1.73
CA ALA A 66 -10.92 -6.26 -0.87
C ALA A 66 -10.05 -6.08 0.39
N VAL A 67 -9.33 -7.12 0.82
CA VAL A 67 -8.35 -7.06 1.92
C VAL A 67 -7.20 -6.09 1.59
N PHE A 68 -6.88 -5.90 0.32
CA PHE A 68 -5.84 -4.98 -0.15
C PHE A 68 -6.40 -3.56 -0.24
N VAL A 69 -6.77 -3.02 0.93
CA VAL A 69 -7.47 -1.74 1.07
C VAL A 69 -6.67 -0.54 0.55
N GLU A 70 -5.35 -0.69 0.42
CA GLU A 70 -4.47 0.34 -0.11
C GLU A 70 -4.87 0.81 -1.51
N ASP A 71 -5.41 -0.10 -2.35
CA ASP A 71 -5.77 0.24 -3.72
C ASP A 71 -7.01 1.13 -3.83
N ALA A 72 -7.84 1.17 -2.79
CA ALA A 72 -9.10 1.91 -2.78
C ALA A 72 -8.96 3.39 -2.40
N VAL A 73 -7.87 3.80 -1.72
CA VAL A 73 -7.71 5.18 -1.25
C VAL A 73 -6.25 5.56 -1.03
N VAL A 74 -5.90 6.78 -1.40
CA VAL A 74 -4.59 7.39 -1.13
C VAL A 74 -4.78 8.55 -0.16
N MET A 75 -4.07 8.55 0.97
CA MET A 75 -4.03 9.70 1.88
C MET A 75 -2.92 10.67 1.47
N PHE A 76 -3.26 11.95 1.25
CA PHE A 76 -2.27 13.00 0.95
C PHE A 76 -2.65 14.30 1.65
N GLU A 77 -1.74 14.88 2.44
CA GLU A 77 -1.92 16.15 3.17
C GLU A 77 -3.28 16.23 3.89
N GLY A 78 -3.62 15.19 4.66
CA GLY A 78 -4.89 15.10 5.40
C GLY A 78 -6.14 14.82 4.57
N THR A 79 -6.02 14.76 3.25
CA THR A 79 -7.12 14.50 2.32
C THR A 79 -7.10 13.03 1.86
N ALA A 80 -8.24 12.39 1.85
CA ALA A 80 -8.45 11.08 1.26
C ALA A 80 -8.79 11.21 -0.22
N ILE A 81 -7.96 10.63 -1.09
CA ILE A 81 -8.19 10.57 -2.53
C ILE A 81 -8.72 9.18 -2.84
N VAL A 82 -10.02 9.06 -3.04
CA VAL A 82 -10.67 7.80 -3.42
C VAL A 82 -10.29 7.47 -4.85
N THR A 83 -9.82 6.26 -5.06
CA THR A 83 -9.34 5.79 -6.36
C THR A 83 -10.50 5.38 -7.28
N ASN A 84 -10.18 5.11 -8.55
CA ASN A 84 -11.02 4.40 -9.49
C ASN A 84 -10.28 3.15 -9.95
N PRO A 85 -10.45 1.99 -9.25
CA PRO A 85 -9.62 0.81 -9.47
C PRO A 85 -9.62 0.33 -10.92
N GLY A 86 -8.42 -0.03 -11.41
CA GLY A 86 -8.21 -0.49 -12.78
C GLY A 86 -8.90 -1.81 -13.09
N ALA A 87 -9.03 -2.71 -12.10
CA ALA A 87 -9.77 -3.96 -12.25
C ALA A 87 -11.26 -3.73 -11.99
N PRO A 88 -12.17 -4.08 -12.95
CA PRO A 88 -13.61 -3.89 -12.77
C PRO A 88 -14.18 -4.60 -11.53
N THR A 89 -13.65 -5.76 -11.17
CA THR A 89 -14.07 -6.55 -10.00
C THR A 89 -13.77 -5.87 -8.67
N ARG A 90 -12.92 -4.84 -8.66
CA ARG A 90 -12.49 -4.11 -7.46
C ARG A 90 -13.19 -2.76 -7.27
N ARG A 91 -13.96 -2.30 -8.25
CA ARG A 91 -14.56 -0.95 -8.23
C ARG A 91 -15.52 -0.73 -7.05
N SER A 92 -16.29 -1.74 -6.66
CA SER A 92 -17.18 -1.63 -5.50
C SER A 92 -16.46 -1.68 -4.14
N GLU A 93 -15.16 -1.98 -4.12
CA GLU A 93 -14.36 -1.93 -2.88
C GLU A 93 -14.27 -0.52 -2.30
N VAL A 94 -14.35 0.51 -3.14
CA VAL A 94 -14.18 1.91 -2.72
C VAL A 94 -15.38 2.45 -1.92
N ASP A 95 -16.56 1.87 -2.06
CA ASP A 95 -17.79 2.37 -1.41
C ASP A 95 -17.65 2.33 0.12
N GLY A 96 -17.33 1.17 0.70
CA GLY A 96 -17.12 1.02 2.14
C GLY A 96 -15.96 1.85 2.69
N VAL A 97 -14.89 2.03 1.90
CA VAL A 97 -13.78 2.92 2.26
C VAL A 97 -14.24 4.37 2.29
N THR A 98 -14.99 4.81 1.28
CA THR A 98 -15.51 6.19 1.17
C THR A 98 -16.44 6.52 2.34
N ASP A 99 -17.33 5.61 2.70
CA ASP A 99 -18.26 5.80 3.82
C ASP A 99 -17.51 5.85 5.17
N THR A 100 -16.49 4.99 5.34
CA THR A 100 -15.62 5.02 6.51
C THR A 100 -14.90 6.36 6.62
N ILE A 101 -14.25 6.84 5.55
CA ILE A 101 -13.56 8.14 5.52
C ILE A 101 -14.53 9.29 5.84
N ARG A 102 -15.74 9.26 5.24
CA ARG A 102 -16.76 10.27 5.50
C ARG A 102 -17.17 10.31 6.97
N SER A 103 -17.32 9.15 7.62
CA SER A 103 -17.65 9.07 9.04
C SER A 103 -16.56 9.65 9.95
N LEU A 104 -15.31 9.70 9.48
CA LEU A 104 -14.19 10.32 10.18
C LEU A 104 -14.11 11.84 10.00
N GLY A 105 -14.97 12.42 9.16
CA GLY A 105 -14.97 13.85 8.87
C GLY A 105 -13.75 14.33 8.05
N LEU A 106 -13.05 13.42 7.36
CA LEU A 106 -11.88 13.78 6.56
C LEU A 106 -12.31 14.35 5.20
N PRO A 107 -11.56 15.32 4.64
CA PRO A 107 -11.76 15.78 3.28
C PRO A 107 -11.61 14.63 2.28
N ILE A 108 -12.49 14.60 1.28
CA ILE A 108 -12.52 13.57 0.23
C ILE A 108 -12.42 14.22 -1.14
N GLU A 109 -11.44 13.77 -1.90
CA GLU A 109 -11.33 13.95 -3.34
C GLU A 109 -11.52 12.60 -4.04
N LYS A 110 -11.82 12.60 -5.33
CA LYS A 110 -11.97 11.36 -6.12
C LYS A 110 -11.20 11.46 -7.43
N ILE A 111 -10.64 10.34 -7.84
CA ILE A 111 -10.12 10.19 -9.21
C ILE A 111 -11.30 10.22 -10.19
N ASP A 112 -11.13 10.94 -11.29
CA ASP A 112 -12.15 11.06 -12.33
C ASP A 112 -12.55 9.69 -12.88
N ASP A 113 -13.83 9.48 -13.12
CA ASP A 113 -14.38 8.19 -13.57
C ASP A 113 -13.86 7.75 -14.95
N SER A 114 -13.33 8.68 -15.75
CA SER A 114 -12.70 8.39 -17.03
C SER A 114 -11.29 7.80 -16.92
N GLY A 115 -10.62 7.98 -15.77
CA GLY A 115 -9.29 7.49 -15.49
C GLY A 115 -9.29 6.29 -14.56
N ARG A 116 -8.27 5.45 -14.64
CA ARG A 116 -8.04 4.33 -13.74
C ARG A 116 -6.82 4.59 -12.87
N LEU A 117 -6.94 4.30 -11.58
CA LEU A 117 -5.84 4.43 -10.61
C LEU A 117 -6.04 3.48 -9.45
N ASP A 118 -5.04 2.63 -9.19
CA ASP A 118 -4.93 1.84 -7.96
C ASP A 118 -3.96 2.53 -6.99
N GLY A 119 -4.30 2.56 -5.69
CA GLY A 119 -3.43 3.18 -4.68
C GLY A 119 -2.07 2.49 -4.49
N GLY A 120 -1.96 1.21 -4.90
CA GLY A 120 -0.70 0.48 -4.98
C GLY A 120 0.33 1.10 -5.93
N ASP A 121 -0.12 1.87 -6.92
CA ASP A 121 0.76 2.63 -7.82
C ASP A 121 1.22 3.99 -7.26
N VAL A 122 0.78 4.38 -6.06
CA VAL A 122 1.07 5.70 -5.51
C VAL A 122 2.05 5.63 -4.35
N LEU A 123 3.31 6.03 -4.58
CA LEU A 123 4.36 6.16 -3.57
C LEU A 123 4.57 7.63 -3.20
N LYS A 124 4.47 7.95 -1.92
CA LYS A 124 4.64 9.31 -1.39
C LYS A 124 5.94 9.46 -0.62
N ILE A 125 6.74 10.46 -0.97
CA ILE A 125 7.96 10.85 -0.27
C ILE A 125 7.91 12.35 -0.01
N GLY A 126 7.57 12.74 1.20
CA GLY A 126 7.24 14.12 1.51
C GLY A 126 6.07 14.60 0.63
N ARG A 127 6.27 15.70 -0.09
CA ARG A 127 5.28 16.28 -1.02
C ARG A 127 5.44 15.80 -2.46
N THR A 128 6.40 14.91 -2.73
CA THR A 128 6.55 14.27 -4.03
C THR A 128 5.79 12.95 -4.06
N VAL A 129 4.96 12.79 -5.06
CA VAL A 129 4.14 11.60 -5.31
C VAL A 129 4.64 10.95 -6.60
N TYR A 130 5.29 9.80 -6.47
CA TYR A 130 5.60 8.96 -7.62
C TYR A 130 4.38 8.10 -7.93
N VAL A 131 3.97 8.07 -9.20
CA VAL A 131 2.81 7.28 -9.62
C VAL A 131 3.17 6.33 -10.76
N GLY A 132 2.88 5.04 -10.56
CA GLY A 132 3.11 4.01 -11.55
C GLY A 132 2.14 4.14 -12.72
N ARG A 133 2.67 4.17 -13.96
CA ARG A 133 1.88 3.89 -15.16
C ARG A 133 1.96 2.39 -15.40
N SER A 134 0.88 1.69 -15.06
CA SER A 134 0.81 0.23 -15.00
C SER A 134 -0.39 -0.32 -15.79
N GLY A 135 -0.62 -1.61 -15.70
CA GLY A 135 -1.86 -2.23 -16.20
C GLY A 135 -3.11 -1.79 -15.43
N ARG A 136 -2.95 -1.23 -14.23
CA ARG A 136 -4.04 -0.79 -13.32
C ARG A 136 -4.23 0.72 -13.28
N THR A 137 -3.22 1.49 -13.66
CA THR A 137 -3.22 2.96 -13.62
C THR A 137 -2.86 3.52 -14.98
N ASP A 138 -3.75 4.33 -15.56
CA ASP A 138 -3.59 4.94 -16.88
C ASP A 138 -3.29 6.45 -16.81
N ASP A 139 -3.03 7.04 -17.99
CA ASP A 139 -2.69 8.45 -18.11
C ASP A 139 -3.81 9.40 -17.63
N LEU A 140 -5.07 9.01 -17.75
CA LEU A 140 -6.19 9.82 -17.26
C LEU A 140 -6.27 9.79 -15.74
N GLY A 141 -6.06 8.63 -15.11
CA GLY A 141 -5.95 8.52 -13.66
C GLY A 141 -4.77 9.30 -13.09
N ILE A 142 -3.59 9.23 -13.78
CA ILE A 142 -2.41 10.01 -13.42
C ILE A 142 -2.69 11.52 -13.53
N ALA A 143 -3.35 11.96 -14.59
CA ALA A 143 -3.71 13.36 -14.78
C ALA A 143 -4.67 13.85 -13.68
N SER A 144 -5.71 13.09 -13.37
CA SER A 144 -6.64 13.39 -12.28
C SER A 144 -5.94 13.49 -10.92
N LEU A 145 -5.07 12.52 -10.59
CA LEU A 145 -4.24 12.56 -9.37
C LEU A 145 -3.35 13.80 -9.35
N THR A 146 -2.74 14.15 -10.48
CA THR A 146 -1.84 15.31 -10.60
C THR A 146 -2.55 16.61 -10.25
N GLU A 147 -3.77 16.82 -10.76
CA GLU A 147 -4.57 18.00 -10.45
C GLU A 147 -4.91 18.09 -8.95
N ILE A 148 -5.30 16.96 -8.35
CA ILE A 148 -5.62 16.92 -6.92
C ILE A 148 -4.37 17.21 -6.08
N VAL A 149 -3.27 16.49 -6.32
CA VAL A 149 -2.02 16.63 -5.57
C VAL A 149 -1.45 18.04 -5.70
N LYS A 150 -1.52 18.65 -6.89
CA LYS A 150 -1.08 20.03 -7.13
C LYS A 150 -1.89 21.03 -6.32
N ARG A 151 -3.23 20.89 -6.25
CA ARG A 151 -4.07 21.76 -5.37
C ARG A 151 -3.70 21.61 -3.90
N LEU A 152 -3.26 20.43 -3.47
CA LEU A 152 -2.80 20.15 -2.11
C LEU A 152 -1.31 20.50 -1.88
N GLY A 153 -0.66 21.12 -2.87
CA GLY A 153 0.72 21.64 -2.75
C GLY A 153 1.81 20.59 -2.94
N GLY A 154 1.50 19.47 -3.60
CA GLY A 154 2.46 18.42 -3.96
C GLY A 154 2.85 18.42 -5.44
N THR A 155 3.72 17.48 -5.80
CA THR A 155 4.19 17.27 -7.17
C THR A 155 4.05 15.81 -7.52
N VAL A 156 3.56 15.48 -8.72
CA VAL A 156 3.43 14.11 -9.23
C VAL A 156 4.53 13.83 -10.27
N ILE A 157 5.16 12.67 -10.14
CA ILE A 157 6.18 12.14 -11.07
C ILE A 157 5.70 10.78 -11.55
N PRO A 158 5.27 10.65 -12.82
CA PRO A 158 4.92 9.37 -13.40
C PRO A 158 6.15 8.46 -13.58
N VAL A 159 5.99 7.17 -13.27
CA VAL A 159 7.03 6.15 -13.41
C VAL A 159 6.45 4.96 -14.20
N SER A 160 7.22 4.41 -15.13
CA SER A 160 6.79 3.21 -15.88
C SER A 160 6.80 1.98 -14.99
N VAL A 161 5.74 1.15 -15.06
CA VAL A 161 5.63 -0.12 -14.33
C VAL A 161 5.12 -1.19 -15.30
N THR A 162 6.00 -2.12 -15.67
CA THR A 162 5.70 -3.15 -16.68
C THR A 162 5.96 -4.57 -16.21
N LYS A 163 6.74 -4.75 -15.14
CA LYS A 163 7.24 -6.05 -14.68
C LYS A 163 6.47 -6.62 -13.49
N VAL A 164 5.70 -5.79 -12.79
CA VAL A 164 4.93 -6.13 -11.60
C VAL A 164 3.54 -5.48 -11.64
N LEU A 165 2.70 -5.85 -10.69
CA LEU A 165 1.31 -5.39 -10.63
C LEU A 165 1.20 -3.88 -10.42
N HIS A 166 1.94 -3.33 -9.45
CA HIS A 166 1.94 -1.93 -9.03
C HIS A 166 3.35 -1.39 -8.78
N LEU A 167 3.51 -0.08 -8.73
CA LEU A 167 4.78 0.56 -8.36
C LEU A 167 5.28 0.05 -6.99
N LYS A 168 4.38 -0.03 -5.99
CA LYS A 168 4.74 -0.51 -4.64
C LYS A 168 4.93 -2.02 -4.54
N SER A 169 4.69 -2.78 -5.61
CA SER A 169 5.14 -4.16 -5.72
C SER A 169 6.62 -4.26 -6.12
N ALA A 170 7.22 -3.21 -6.68
CA ALA A 170 8.65 -3.17 -7.04
C ALA A 170 9.50 -2.49 -5.98
N LEU A 171 8.94 -1.51 -5.26
CA LEU A 171 9.71 -0.61 -4.42
C LEU A 171 8.85 0.13 -3.39
N THR A 172 9.45 0.53 -2.28
CA THR A 172 8.88 1.45 -1.30
C THR A 172 9.93 2.44 -0.82
N ALA A 173 9.62 3.26 0.20
CA ALA A 173 10.56 4.22 0.74
C ALA A 173 10.81 3.99 2.24
N LEU A 174 12.03 4.12 2.67
CA LEU A 174 12.46 4.14 4.06
C LEU A 174 12.09 5.48 4.74
N PRO A 175 12.15 5.56 6.08
CA PRO A 175 11.83 6.80 6.81
C PRO A 175 12.59 8.03 6.33
N ASP A 176 13.85 7.87 5.96
CA ASP A 176 14.70 8.95 5.45
C ASP A 176 14.41 9.35 3.99
N GLY A 177 13.42 8.70 3.35
CA GLY A 177 13.01 8.91 1.97
C GLY A 177 13.90 8.18 0.94
N THR A 178 14.84 7.33 1.35
CA THR A 178 15.55 6.44 0.44
C THR A 178 14.59 5.41 -0.13
N VAL A 179 14.48 5.35 -1.45
CA VAL A 179 13.69 4.33 -2.14
C VAL A 179 14.46 3.03 -2.13
N ILE A 180 13.81 1.96 -1.69
CA ILE A 180 14.33 0.61 -1.75
C ILE A 180 13.54 -0.19 -2.79
N GLY A 181 14.21 -1.06 -3.53
CA GLY A 181 13.57 -1.86 -4.57
C GLY A 181 14.36 -3.13 -4.90
N TRP A 182 13.66 -4.12 -5.42
CA TRP A 182 14.29 -5.32 -5.92
C TRP A 182 14.60 -5.15 -7.42
N ASP A 183 15.87 -4.97 -7.75
CA ASP A 183 16.35 -4.58 -9.10
C ASP A 183 15.76 -5.39 -10.26
N PRO A 184 15.53 -6.73 -10.17
CA PRO A 184 14.98 -7.49 -11.29
C PRO A 184 13.64 -6.98 -11.80
N VAL A 185 12.82 -6.37 -10.92
CA VAL A 185 11.45 -5.92 -11.25
C VAL A 185 11.31 -4.39 -11.32
N VAL A 186 12.34 -3.63 -10.96
CA VAL A 186 12.33 -2.16 -11.12
C VAL A 186 12.61 -1.82 -12.59
N ASP A 187 11.70 -1.07 -13.21
CA ASP A 187 11.85 -0.67 -14.61
C ASP A 187 12.91 0.42 -14.81
N ASP A 188 12.84 1.48 -14.01
CA ASP A 188 13.78 2.61 -14.05
C ASP A 188 14.08 3.16 -12.66
N ARG A 189 15.24 2.79 -12.12
CA ARG A 189 15.74 3.31 -10.85
C ARG A 189 16.21 4.76 -10.90
N SER A 190 16.52 5.29 -12.09
CA SER A 190 17.00 6.67 -12.25
C SER A 190 15.93 7.73 -11.95
N SER A 191 14.66 7.33 -11.92
CA SER A 191 13.53 8.16 -11.49
C SER A 191 13.61 8.57 -10.01
N PHE A 192 14.44 7.88 -9.19
CA PHE A 192 14.51 8.09 -7.75
C PHE A 192 15.88 8.66 -7.36
N PRO A 193 15.94 9.89 -6.82
CA PRO A 193 17.21 10.55 -6.48
C PRO A 193 18.06 9.78 -5.47
N ARG A 194 17.42 9.05 -4.56
CA ARG A 194 18.07 8.14 -3.60
C ARG A 194 17.44 6.75 -3.74
N TYR A 195 18.16 5.84 -4.36
CA TYR A 195 17.74 4.47 -4.58
C TYR A 195 18.77 3.48 -4.00
N ARG A 196 18.28 2.44 -3.35
CA ARG A 196 19.08 1.35 -2.81
C ARG A 196 18.43 0.00 -3.15
N PRO A 197 19.13 -0.91 -3.87
CA PRO A 197 18.61 -2.24 -4.10
C PRO A 197 18.57 -3.05 -2.82
N VAL A 198 17.64 -4.00 -2.75
CA VAL A 198 17.54 -5.03 -1.70
C VAL A 198 17.75 -6.42 -2.29
N PRO A 199 18.24 -7.40 -1.49
CA PRO A 199 18.59 -8.73 -2.01
C PRO A 199 17.37 -9.62 -2.29
N GLU A 200 16.20 -9.28 -1.76
CA GLU A 200 14.99 -10.11 -1.82
C GLU A 200 13.79 -9.29 -2.29
N GLU A 201 12.89 -9.90 -3.06
CA GLU A 201 11.69 -9.24 -3.57
C GLU A 201 10.82 -8.68 -2.43
N SER A 202 10.46 -9.52 -1.45
CA SER A 202 9.67 -9.09 -0.30
C SER A 202 10.38 -8.06 0.60
N GLY A 203 11.70 -7.94 0.47
CA GLY A 203 12.50 -6.91 1.13
C GLY A 203 12.30 -5.50 0.60
N ALA A 204 11.71 -5.35 -0.59
CA ALA A 204 11.40 -4.06 -1.19
C ALA A 204 10.18 -3.36 -0.55
N HIS A 205 9.47 -4.04 0.35
CA HIS A 205 8.17 -3.58 0.86
C HIS A 205 8.23 -3.31 2.36
N VAL A 206 8.04 -2.03 2.72
CA VAL A 206 8.00 -1.61 4.13
C VAL A 206 6.81 -0.70 4.42
N VAL A 207 6.23 -0.85 5.60
CA VAL A 207 5.36 0.16 6.21
C VAL A 207 6.20 0.94 7.21
N VAL A 208 6.37 2.23 6.98
CA VAL A 208 7.13 3.10 7.89
C VAL A 208 6.29 3.36 9.14
N ILE A 209 6.77 2.94 10.30
CA ILE A 209 6.13 3.16 11.59
C ILE A 209 6.50 4.55 12.13
N ASP A 210 7.78 4.80 12.28
CA ASP A 210 8.35 6.07 12.69
C ASP A 210 9.70 6.32 11.98
N ASP A 211 10.50 7.27 12.46
CA ASP A 211 11.76 7.67 11.82
C ASP A 211 12.85 6.58 11.86
N HIS A 212 12.68 5.53 12.68
CA HIS A 212 13.68 4.47 12.90
C HIS A 212 13.10 3.07 12.76
N THR A 213 11.78 2.91 12.65
CA THR A 213 11.11 1.62 12.69
C THR A 213 10.32 1.37 11.40
N VAL A 214 10.48 0.18 10.83
CA VAL A 214 9.67 -0.31 9.71
C VAL A 214 9.06 -1.66 10.02
N LEU A 215 7.84 -1.90 9.51
CA LEU A 215 7.23 -3.21 9.46
C LEU A 215 7.43 -3.78 8.07
N MET A 216 7.81 -5.06 7.97
CA MET A 216 8.02 -5.75 6.69
C MET A 216 7.71 -7.25 6.80
N ALA A 217 7.62 -7.91 5.65
CA ALA A 217 7.36 -9.34 5.61
C ALA A 217 8.52 -10.16 6.20
N SER A 218 8.20 -11.18 6.97
CA SER A 218 9.20 -12.10 7.54
C SER A 218 9.88 -13.00 6.48
N SER A 219 9.34 -13.03 5.26
CA SER A 219 9.89 -13.73 4.10
C SER A 219 11.16 -13.08 3.52
N ALA A 220 11.63 -11.93 4.08
CA ALA A 220 12.83 -11.21 3.65
C ALA A 220 13.97 -11.22 4.71
N PRO A 221 14.48 -12.39 5.13
CA PRO A 221 15.45 -12.48 6.24
C PRO A 221 16.77 -11.78 5.98
N LEU A 222 17.26 -11.74 4.73
CA LEU A 222 18.53 -11.06 4.38
C LEU A 222 18.38 -9.55 4.47
N THR A 223 17.26 -9.02 3.97
CA THR A 223 16.96 -7.58 4.04
C THR A 223 16.71 -7.13 5.48
N ILE A 224 16.00 -7.92 6.29
CA ILE A 224 15.82 -7.68 7.73
C ILE A 224 17.16 -7.59 8.43
N ALA A 225 18.06 -8.53 8.18
CA ALA A 225 19.40 -8.54 8.78
C ALA A 225 20.24 -7.33 8.34
N GLU A 226 20.11 -6.91 7.07
CA GLU A 226 20.79 -5.72 6.55
C GLU A 226 20.26 -4.44 7.21
N PHE A 227 18.94 -4.28 7.31
CA PHE A 227 18.34 -3.09 7.93
C PHE A 227 18.71 -2.96 9.40
N ARG A 228 18.67 -4.05 10.18
CA ARG A 228 19.09 -4.07 11.58
C ARG A 228 20.56 -3.72 11.76
N ARG A 229 21.45 -4.18 10.87
CA ARG A 229 22.87 -3.78 10.89
C ARG A 229 23.07 -2.28 10.62
N ASN A 230 22.16 -1.67 9.86
CA ASN A 230 22.14 -0.24 9.58
C ASN A 230 21.27 0.56 10.58
N GLN A 231 21.05 0.01 11.78
CA GLN A 231 20.36 0.67 12.90
C GLN A 231 18.90 1.04 12.62
N LEU A 232 18.25 0.33 11.71
CA LEU A 232 16.80 0.45 11.50
C LEU A 232 16.11 -0.67 12.30
N ASP A 233 15.16 -0.32 13.11
CA ASP A 233 14.32 -1.28 13.82
C ASP A 233 13.34 -1.93 12.85
N VAL A 234 13.30 -3.26 12.87
CA VAL A 234 12.45 -4.03 11.95
C VAL A 234 11.49 -4.89 12.73
N VAL A 235 10.21 -4.71 12.47
CA VAL A 235 9.10 -5.53 12.96
C VAL A 235 8.67 -6.49 11.84
N PRO A 236 9.06 -7.78 11.91
CA PRO A 236 8.69 -8.74 10.88
C PRO A 236 7.28 -9.30 11.13
N VAL A 237 6.51 -9.45 10.05
CA VAL A 237 5.17 -10.08 10.08
C VAL A 237 5.06 -11.15 9.00
N ASP A 238 4.38 -12.25 9.31
CA ASP A 238 4.07 -13.27 8.31
C ASP A 238 2.80 -12.89 7.55
N ILE A 239 2.95 -12.71 6.24
CA ILE A 239 1.87 -12.41 5.29
C ILE A 239 1.92 -13.37 4.08
N SER A 240 2.49 -14.56 4.26
CA SER A 240 2.79 -15.49 3.16
C SER A 240 1.56 -15.91 2.34
N GLU A 241 0.35 -15.91 2.91
CA GLU A 241 -0.87 -16.17 2.14
C GLU A 241 -1.24 -15.01 1.22
N PHE A 242 -0.96 -13.77 1.64
CA PHE A 242 -1.21 -12.59 0.81
C PHE A 242 -0.15 -12.42 -0.29
N GLU A 243 1.10 -12.83 -0.05
CA GLU A 243 2.16 -12.86 -1.05
C GLU A 243 1.81 -13.76 -2.24
N LYS A 244 1.06 -14.86 -2.03
CA LYS A 244 0.53 -15.71 -3.10
C LYS A 244 -0.45 -15.00 -4.05
N LEU A 245 -1.00 -13.85 -3.62
CA LEU A 245 -1.87 -12.96 -4.38
C LEU A 245 -1.15 -11.67 -4.81
N GLU A 246 0.17 -11.69 -4.87
CA GLU A 246 1.00 -10.51 -5.20
C GLU A 246 0.84 -9.34 -4.21
N GLY A 247 0.28 -9.63 -3.01
CA GLY A 247 0.11 -8.65 -1.95
C GLY A 247 1.37 -8.49 -1.11
N CYS A 248 1.60 -7.28 -0.63
CA CYS A 248 2.71 -6.97 0.27
C CYS A 248 2.21 -6.28 1.55
N VAL A 249 3.11 -5.97 2.49
CA VAL A 249 2.72 -5.37 3.79
C VAL A 249 2.00 -4.03 3.63
N THR A 250 2.31 -3.24 2.60
CA THR A 250 1.64 -1.95 2.37
C THR A 250 0.21 -2.12 1.91
N CYS A 251 -0.10 -3.20 1.19
CA CYS A 251 -1.43 -3.45 0.62
C CYS A 251 -2.53 -3.63 1.68
N LEU A 252 -2.15 -4.09 2.88
CA LEU A 252 -3.07 -4.50 3.94
C LEU A 252 -3.61 -3.35 4.78
N SER A 253 -3.05 -2.13 4.65
CA SER A 253 -3.50 -0.98 5.43
C SER A 253 -3.29 0.35 4.74
N VAL A 254 -4.07 1.36 5.17
CA VAL A 254 -3.85 2.76 4.77
C VAL A 254 -3.67 3.62 6.00
N ARG A 255 -2.49 4.20 6.15
CA ARG A 255 -2.16 5.07 7.27
C ARG A 255 -2.86 6.42 7.15
N ILE A 256 -3.59 6.82 8.20
CA ILE A 256 -4.17 8.15 8.36
C ILE A 256 -3.29 8.90 9.36
N ARG A 257 -2.61 9.94 8.89
CA ARG A 257 -1.90 10.90 9.74
C ARG A 257 -2.84 12.07 10.02
N ALA A 258 -2.89 12.51 11.27
CA ALA A 258 -3.57 13.73 11.65
C ALA A 258 -2.85 14.95 11.10
#